data_7504eef07f9f79c8b2b1ef8277d4fc21
#
_entry.id   7504eef07f9f79c8b2b1ef8277d4fc21
#
_cell.length_a   1.000
_cell.length_b   1.000
_cell.length_c   1.000
_cell.angle_alpha   90.00
_cell.angle_beta   90.00
_cell.angle_gamma   90.00
#
_symmetry.space_group_name_H-M   'P 1'
#
loop_
_entity.id
_entity.type
_entity.pdbx_description
1 polymer ?
#
loop_
_entity_poly.entity_id
_entity_poly.type
_entity_poly.pdbx_seq_one_letter_code
_entity_poly.pdbx_strand_id
1 'polypeptide(L)'
;GGKGGPGRTDAIDRAAAIRSMDAASRAGVRRYVMVSWVGSHGDDPLPANHPLRNYALAKLAADRHLVETDLEWTIVGPGTLTLEEPSGKIDVRRQNGQGDSLYTSRGNVAAVTAAVLAEPASIGKVIPFGDGSTPIAQAVESVPAEFSDLS
;
A
#
# COMPACT_ATOMS: atom_id res chain seq x y z
N GLY A 1 10.39 -7.05 2.71
CA GLY A 1 9.53 -7.91 1.98
C GLY A 1 10.18 -8.85 1.00
N GLY A 2 9.60 -9.99 0.78
CA GLY A 2 9.88 -10.93 -0.29
C GLY A 2 11.26 -11.61 -0.35
N LYS A 3 12.27 -11.03 0.27
CA LYS A 3 13.64 -11.59 0.29
C LYS A 3 13.85 -12.42 1.55
N GLY A 4 13.85 -13.73 1.47
CA GLY A 4 14.10 -14.60 2.62
C GLY A 4 13.18 -15.82 2.70
N GLY A 5 12.45 -16.07 1.64
CA GLY A 5 11.56 -17.22 1.49
C GLY A 5 10.21 -17.08 2.21
N PRO A 6 9.31 -18.08 2.00
CA PRO A 6 7.92 -18.01 2.46
C PRO A 6 7.75 -17.82 3.96
N GLY A 7 8.55 -18.51 4.79
CA GLY A 7 8.45 -18.42 6.23
C GLY A 7 8.82 -17.05 6.80
N ARG A 8 9.85 -16.40 6.25
CA ARG A 8 10.21 -15.04 6.64
C ARG A 8 9.18 -14.02 6.16
N THR A 9 8.65 -14.20 4.97
CA THR A 9 7.57 -13.36 4.43
C THR A 9 6.33 -13.42 5.33
N ASP A 10 5.91 -14.60 5.72
CA ASP A 10 4.79 -14.76 6.66
C ASP A 10 5.08 -14.12 8.03
N ALA A 11 6.25 -14.37 8.59
CA ALA A 11 6.61 -13.84 9.92
C ALA A 11 6.71 -12.30 9.96
N ILE A 12 7.17 -11.66 8.88
CA ILE A 12 7.43 -10.23 8.85
C ILE A 12 6.30 -9.49 8.13
N ASP A 13 6.03 -9.84 6.86
CA ASP A 13 5.10 -9.06 6.02
C ASP A 13 3.63 -9.27 6.43
N ARG A 14 3.29 -10.37 7.10
CA ARG A 14 1.98 -10.61 7.70
C ARG A 14 2.00 -10.48 9.23
N ALA A 15 2.61 -11.42 9.93
CA ALA A 15 2.43 -11.56 11.38
C ALA A 15 3.00 -10.37 12.17
N ALA A 16 4.19 -9.85 11.81
CA ALA A 16 4.75 -8.68 12.49
C ALA A 16 3.98 -7.40 12.15
N ALA A 17 3.50 -7.25 10.91
CA ALA A 17 2.65 -6.13 10.52
C ALA A 17 1.35 -6.10 11.35
N ILE A 18 0.64 -7.23 11.47
CA ILE A 18 -0.58 -7.36 12.29
C ILE A 18 -0.27 -7.01 13.76
N ARG A 19 0.79 -7.57 14.34
CA ARG A 19 1.17 -7.23 15.73
C ARG A 19 1.46 -5.74 15.92
N SER A 20 2.04 -5.08 14.91
CA SER A 20 2.29 -3.62 14.94
C SER A 20 0.98 -2.83 14.96
N MET A 21 0.01 -3.21 14.16
CA MET A 21 -1.33 -2.58 14.13
C MET A 21 -2.05 -2.75 15.48
N ASP A 22 -2.07 -3.98 16.01
CA ASP A 22 -2.66 -4.27 17.31
C ASP A 22 -1.98 -3.51 18.45
N ALA A 23 -0.64 -3.37 18.39
CA ALA A 23 0.11 -2.61 19.37
C ALA A 23 -0.19 -1.10 19.28
N ALA A 24 -0.31 -0.56 18.07
CA ALA A 24 -0.70 0.83 17.83
C ALA A 24 -2.10 1.11 18.43
N SER A 25 -3.06 0.24 18.14
CA SER A 25 -4.42 0.33 18.68
C SER A 25 -4.42 0.31 20.22
N ARG A 26 -3.73 -0.64 20.84
CA ARG A 26 -3.61 -0.73 22.31
C ARG A 26 -2.91 0.47 22.94
N ALA A 27 -1.99 1.10 22.23
CA ALA A 27 -1.25 2.28 22.68
C ALA A 27 -2.04 3.61 22.49
N GLY A 28 -3.24 3.55 21.93
CA GLY A 28 -4.05 4.74 21.63
C GLY A 28 -3.55 5.54 20.44
N VAL A 29 -2.68 4.98 19.61
CA VAL A 29 -2.29 5.59 18.33
C VAL A 29 -3.48 5.49 17.40
N ARG A 30 -3.93 6.62 16.86
CA ARG A 30 -5.10 6.65 15.96
C ARG A 30 -4.69 6.52 14.50
N ARG A 31 -3.70 7.31 14.06
CA ARG A 31 -3.28 7.39 12.66
C ARG A 31 -2.29 6.29 12.29
N TYR A 32 -2.61 5.50 11.28
CA TYR A 32 -1.75 4.41 10.81
C TYR A 32 -1.62 4.40 9.29
N VAL A 33 -0.41 4.42 8.77
CA VAL A 33 -0.15 4.32 7.33
C VAL A 33 0.60 3.04 7.03
N MET A 34 0.01 2.20 6.18
CA MET A 34 0.61 0.95 5.71
C MET A 34 1.17 1.11 4.32
N VAL A 35 2.46 0.86 4.14
CA VAL A 35 3.05 0.71 2.81
C VAL A 35 2.86 -0.73 2.35
N SER A 36 1.97 -0.91 1.39
CA SER A 36 1.67 -2.19 0.76
C SER A 36 2.25 -2.27 -0.67
N TRP A 37 1.48 -2.68 -1.65
CA TRP A 37 1.86 -2.71 -3.04
C TRP A 37 0.62 -2.56 -3.94
N VAL A 38 0.81 -2.15 -5.19
CA VAL A 38 -0.27 -1.79 -6.13
C VAL A 38 -1.27 -2.91 -6.41
N GLY A 39 -0.88 -4.17 -6.24
CA GLY A 39 -1.74 -5.34 -6.47
C GLY A 39 -2.39 -5.92 -5.20
N SER A 40 -2.35 -5.21 -4.06
CA SER A 40 -2.97 -5.66 -2.82
C SER A 40 -4.47 -5.37 -2.82
N HIS A 41 -5.22 -6.11 -3.63
CA HIS A 41 -6.68 -6.02 -3.72
C HIS A 41 -7.27 -7.34 -4.21
N GLY A 42 -8.58 -7.50 -4.08
CA GLY A 42 -9.30 -8.72 -4.46
C GLY A 42 -8.97 -9.92 -3.57
N ASP A 43 -9.39 -11.12 -3.98
CA ASP A 43 -9.22 -12.34 -3.19
C ASP A 43 -7.97 -13.14 -3.55
N ASP A 44 -7.50 -13.04 -4.79
CA ASP A 44 -6.34 -13.78 -5.28
C ASP A 44 -5.45 -12.90 -6.16
N PRO A 45 -4.50 -12.19 -5.52
CA PRO A 45 -3.77 -11.12 -6.18
C PRO A 45 -2.78 -11.59 -7.24
N LEU A 46 -2.37 -12.87 -7.23
CA LEU A 46 -1.40 -13.41 -8.18
C LEU A 46 -1.61 -14.91 -8.44
N PRO A 47 -1.32 -15.40 -9.67
CA PRO A 47 -1.41 -16.83 -10.02
C PRO A 47 -0.64 -17.74 -9.05
N ALA A 48 -1.11 -18.99 -8.89
CA ALA A 48 -0.56 -19.96 -7.93
C ALA A 48 0.95 -20.21 -8.08
N ASN A 49 1.47 -20.14 -9.30
CA ASN A 49 2.88 -20.36 -9.63
C ASN A 49 3.72 -19.07 -9.66
N HIS A 50 3.16 -17.91 -9.31
CA HIS A 50 3.90 -16.65 -9.37
C HIS A 50 4.94 -16.55 -8.24
N PRO A 51 6.20 -16.15 -8.51
CA PRO A 51 7.27 -16.10 -7.51
C PRO A 51 6.96 -15.20 -6.29
N LEU A 52 6.17 -14.16 -6.48
CA LEU A 52 5.78 -13.22 -5.42
C LEU A 52 4.44 -13.56 -4.75
N ARG A 53 3.81 -14.71 -5.07
CA ARG A 53 2.49 -15.05 -4.53
C ARG A 53 2.45 -15.04 -3.00
N ASN A 54 3.42 -15.69 -2.34
CA ASN A 54 3.45 -15.71 -0.88
C ASN A 54 3.59 -14.30 -0.27
N TYR A 55 4.36 -13.44 -0.91
CA TYR A 55 4.47 -12.04 -0.53
C TYR A 55 3.14 -11.29 -0.71
N ALA A 56 2.51 -11.45 -1.86
CA ALA A 56 1.24 -10.82 -2.17
C ALA A 56 0.14 -11.23 -1.17
N LEU A 57 0.03 -12.53 -0.85
CA LEU A 57 -0.92 -13.04 0.14
C LEU A 57 -0.64 -12.53 1.56
N ALA A 58 0.64 -12.46 1.96
CA ALA A 58 1.02 -11.92 3.26
C ALA A 58 0.65 -10.43 3.39
N LYS A 59 0.90 -9.64 2.34
CA LYS A 59 0.52 -8.22 2.30
C LYS A 59 -0.99 -8.04 2.32
N LEU A 60 -1.73 -8.78 1.49
CA LEU A 60 -3.18 -8.71 1.46
C LEU A 60 -3.82 -9.08 2.81
N ALA A 61 -3.29 -10.12 3.49
CA ALA A 61 -3.77 -10.49 4.82
C ALA A 61 -3.52 -9.40 5.86
N ALA A 62 -2.37 -8.73 5.83
CA ALA A 62 -2.07 -7.60 6.70
C ALA A 62 -2.97 -6.38 6.39
N ASP A 63 -3.17 -6.07 5.10
CA ASP A 63 -4.02 -4.96 4.67
C ASP A 63 -5.49 -5.18 5.06
N ARG A 64 -6.01 -6.41 4.91
CA ARG A 64 -7.37 -6.79 5.38
C ARG A 64 -7.51 -6.63 6.89
N HIS A 65 -6.52 -7.09 7.66
CA HIS A 65 -6.54 -6.90 9.11
C HIS A 65 -6.60 -5.41 9.49
N LEU A 66 -5.81 -4.56 8.81
CA LEU A 66 -5.80 -3.12 9.07
C LEU A 66 -7.17 -2.48 8.81
N VAL A 67 -7.83 -2.84 7.72
CA VAL A 67 -9.16 -2.31 7.36
C VAL A 67 -10.24 -2.66 8.40
N GLU A 68 -10.08 -3.78 9.12
CA GLU A 68 -11.00 -4.24 10.18
C GLU A 68 -10.72 -3.58 11.54
N THR A 69 -9.63 -2.79 11.69
CA THR A 69 -9.30 -2.09 12.94
C THR A 69 -10.04 -0.74 13.06
N ASP A 70 -10.09 -0.21 14.27
CA ASP A 70 -10.58 1.15 14.56
C ASP A 70 -9.53 2.24 14.30
N LEU A 71 -8.41 1.91 13.67
CA LEU A 71 -7.36 2.87 13.34
C LEU A 71 -7.81 3.81 12.20
N GLU A 72 -7.39 5.04 12.26
CA GLU A 72 -7.49 6.00 11.14
C GLU A 72 -6.45 5.63 10.08
N TRP A 73 -6.72 4.53 9.36
CA TRP A 73 -5.76 3.91 8.45
C TRP A 73 -5.74 4.55 7.05
N THR A 74 -4.59 4.46 6.40
CA THR A 74 -4.42 4.61 4.95
C THR A 74 -3.47 3.54 4.45
N ILE A 75 -3.80 2.87 3.35
CA ILE A 75 -2.92 1.92 2.68
C ILE A 75 -2.38 2.56 1.41
N VAL A 76 -1.06 2.72 1.31
CA VAL A 76 -0.39 3.22 0.12
C VAL A 76 0.21 2.06 -0.65
N GLY A 77 -0.20 1.89 -1.91
CA GLY A 77 0.15 0.78 -2.78
C GLY A 77 1.03 1.21 -3.95
N PRO A 78 2.35 1.38 -3.75
CA PRO A 78 3.25 1.71 -4.85
C PRO A 78 3.39 0.56 -5.85
N GLY A 79 3.65 0.91 -7.10
CA GLY A 79 4.09 -0.02 -8.14
C GLY A 79 5.50 -0.56 -7.89
N THR A 80 6.15 -1.08 -8.93
CA THR A 80 7.52 -1.57 -8.87
C THR A 80 8.48 -0.45 -8.47
N LEU A 81 9.22 -0.67 -7.38
CA LEU A 81 10.11 0.36 -6.82
C LEU A 81 11.36 0.56 -7.66
N THR A 82 11.67 1.82 -7.97
CA THR A 82 12.87 2.24 -8.70
C THR A 82 13.83 3.06 -7.83
N LEU A 83 15.03 3.31 -8.36
CA LEU A 83 16.02 4.23 -7.78
C LEU A 83 16.08 5.56 -8.54
N GLU A 84 15.11 5.79 -9.43
CA GLU A 84 14.99 7.06 -10.13
C GLU A 84 14.76 8.22 -9.16
N GLU A 85 15.15 9.41 -9.57
CA GLU A 85 14.90 10.63 -8.81
C GLU A 85 13.39 10.89 -8.66
N PRO A 86 12.92 11.28 -7.47
CA PRO A 86 11.51 11.53 -7.24
C PRO A 86 11.04 12.76 -8.03
N SER A 87 10.01 12.60 -8.82
CA SER A 87 9.39 13.69 -9.60
C SER A 87 8.48 14.61 -8.76
N GLY A 88 8.05 14.16 -7.57
CA GLY A 88 6.99 14.81 -6.80
C GLY A 88 5.59 14.67 -7.41
N LYS A 89 5.45 13.80 -8.41
CA LYS A 89 4.20 13.57 -9.15
C LYS A 89 3.88 12.09 -9.25
N ILE A 90 2.61 11.76 -9.13
CA ILE A 90 2.08 10.38 -9.21
C ILE A 90 0.77 10.36 -10.01
N ASP A 91 0.37 9.17 -10.44
CA ASP A 91 -0.98 8.90 -10.91
C ASP A 91 -1.59 7.80 -10.03
N VAL A 92 -2.75 8.09 -9.42
CA VAL A 92 -3.50 7.14 -8.59
C VAL A 92 -4.33 6.27 -9.51
N ARG A 93 -3.97 5.00 -9.62
CA ARG A 93 -4.70 4.00 -10.41
C ARG A 93 -4.33 2.59 -10.03
N ARG A 94 -5.26 1.65 -10.18
CA ARG A 94 -4.97 0.22 -10.07
C ARG A 94 -4.17 -0.25 -11.29
N GLN A 95 -3.36 -1.29 -11.09
CA GLN A 95 -2.70 -1.98 -12.20
C GLN A 95 -3.69 -2.94 -12.86
N ASN A 96 -4.01 -2.72 -14.13
CA ASN A 96 -5.00 -3.47 -14.88
C ASN A 96 -4.34 -4.41 -15.90
N GLY A 97 -3.98 -5.62 -15.48
CA GLY A 97 -3.56 -6.68 -16.40
C GLY A 97 -2.10 -6.63 -16.88
N GLN A 98 -1.77 -7.48 -17.85
CA GLN A 98 -0.43 -7.60 -18.42
C GLN A 98 -0.07 -6.37 -19.27
N GLY A 99 1.10 -5.82 -19.04
CA GLY A 99 1.63 -4.68 -19.81
C GLY A 99 1.40 -3.32 -19.18
N ASP A 100 0.58 -3.22 -18.15
CA ASP A 100 0.33 -1.96 -17.42
C ASP A 100 1.13 -1.89 -16.11
N SER A 101 2.44 -2.01 -16.22
CA SER A 101 3.34 -1.95 -15.07
C SER A 101 3.44 -0.53 -14.55
N LEU A 102 3.11 -0.33 -13.27
CA LEU A 102 3.37 0.90 -12.56
C LEU A 102 4.77 0.86 -11.95
N TYR A 103 5.55 1.89 -12.19
CA TYR A 103 6.85 2.10 -11.57
C TYR A 103 6.76 3.27 -10.61
N THR A 104 7.48 3.20 -9.50
CA THR A 104 7.41 4.22 -8.45
C THR A 104 8.80 4.45 -7.87
N SER A 105 9.30 5.67 -7.91
CA SER A 105 10.54 6.02 -7.23
C SER A 105 10.36 5.92 -5.72
N ARG A 106 11.39 5.45 -5.01
CA ARG A 106 11.35 5.35 -3.54
C ARG A 106 11.15 6.71 -2.88
N GLY A 107 11.66 7.78 -3.48
CA GLY A 107 11.43 9.15 -3.02
C GLY A 107 9.96 9.56 -3.12
N ASN A 108 9.27 9.20 -4.21
CA ASN A 108 7.83 9.44 -4.31
C ASN A 108 7.03 8.61 -3.30
N VAL A 109 7.43 7.36 -2.99
CA VAL A 109 6.77 6.59 -1.91
C VAL A 109 6.88 7.32 -0.57
N ALA A 110 8.07 7.85 -0.24
CA ALA A 110 8.26 8.62 0.98
C ALA A 110 7.42 9.90 0.99
N ALA A 111 7.38 10.63 -0.12
CA ALA A 111 6.60 11.85 -0.27
C ALA A 111 5.08 11.60 -0.16
N VAL A 112 4.57 10.53 -0.79
CA VAL A 112 3.16 10.11 -0.65
C VAL A 112 2.84 9.74 0.79
N THR A 113 3.72 8.98 1.46
CA THR A 113 3.53 8.61 2.87
C THR A 113 3.45 9.85 3.77
N ALA A 114 4.31 10.84 3.55
CA ALA A 114 4.24 12.11 4.27
C ALA A 114 2.96 12.90 3.97
N ALA A 115 2.55 12.94 2.70
CA ALA A 115 1.34 13.65 2.29
C ALA A 115 0.06 13.04 2.90
N VAL A 116 -0.09 11.71 2.88
CA VAL A 116 -1.27 11.05 3.47
C VAL A 116 -1.34 11.19 4.99
N LEU A 117 -0.20 11.32 5.68
CA LEU A 117 -0.19 11.59 7.13
C LEU A 117 -0.76 12.97 7.46
N ALA A 118 -0.59 13.94 6.57
CA ALA A 118 -1.07 15.31 6.72
C ALA A 118 -2.49 15.53 6.18
N GLU A 119 -3.03 14.58 5.37
CA GLU A 119 -4.30 14.74 4.66
C GLU A 119 -5.41 13.86 5.25
N PRO A 120 -6.34 14.42 6.04
CA PRO A 120 -7.43 13.64 6.64
C PRO A 120 -8.36 12.96 5.63
N ALA A 121 -8.51 13.51 4.41
CA ALA A 121 -9.33 12.90 3.36
C ALA A 121 -8.76 11.56 2.87
N SER A 122 -7.50 11.24 3.19
CA SER A 122 -6.87 9.96 2.89
C SER A 122 -7.23 8.84 3.88
N ILE A 123 -7.86 9.15 5.01
CA ILE A 123 -8.27 8.16 6.02
C ILE A 123 -9.33 7.23 5.41
N GLY A 124 -9.17 5.93 5.62
CA GLY A 124 -10.04 4.90 5.06
C GLY A 124 -9.84 4.69 3.56
N LYS A 125 -8.67 5.06 3.01
CA LYS A 125 -8.37 4.90 1.58
C LYS A 125 -7.24 3.90 1.32
N VAL A 126 -7.41 3.17 0.22
CA VAL A 126 -6.36 2.37 -0.41
C VAL A 126 -5.89 3.14 -1.64
N ILE A 127 -4.64 3.58 -1.66
CA ILE A 127 -4.10 4.47 -2.70
C ILE A 127 -3.05 3.72 -3.54
N PRO A 128 -3.47 3.01 -4.61
CA PRO A 128 -2.55 2.42 -5.57
C PRO A 128 -2.00 3.50 -6.49
N PHE A 129 -0.68 3.53 -6.71
CA PHE A 129 -0.07 4.59 -7.51
C PHE A 129 1.23 4.18 -8.18
N GLY A 130 1.57 4.89 -9.24
CA GLY A 130 2.89 4.94 -9.87
C GLY A 130 3.38 6.36 -10.03
N ASP A 131 4.64 6.53 -10.43
CA ASP A 131 5.14 7.82 -10.88
C ASP A 131 4.28 8.30 -12.07
N GLY A 132 3.98 9.58 -12.11
CA GLY A 132 2.99 10.11 -13.05
C GLY A 132 3.09 11.60 -13.26
N SER A 133 1.95 12.23 -13.53
CA SER A 133 1.86 13.63 -13.93
C SER A 133 1.20 14.56 -12.90
N THR A 134 0.46 14.02 -11.94
CA THR A 134 -0.30 14.79 -10.94
C THR A 134 0.57 15.09 -9.71
N PRO A 135 0.67 16.34 -9.25
CA PRO A 135 1.37 16.67 -8.00
C PRO A 135 0.84 15.84 -6.83
N ILE A 136 1.73 15.30 -5.98
CA ILE A 136 1.38 14.35 -4.90
C ILE A 136 0.29 14.91 -3.99
N ALA A 137 0.39 16.17 -3.56
CA ALA A 137 -0.61 16.77 -2.67
C ALA A 137 -2.02 16.75 -3.30
N GLN A 138 -2.12 17.14 -4.57
CA GLN A 138 -3.38 17.11 -5.32
C GLN A 138 -3.91 15.69 -5.51
N ALA A 139 -3.03 14.74 -5.84
CA ALA A 139 -3.41 13.33 -6.04
C ALA A 139 -3.96 12.71 -4.75
N VAL A 140 -3.36 13.02 -3.60
CA VAL A 140 -3.78 12.50 -2.29
C VAL A 140 -5.08 13.14 -1.82
N GLU A 141 -5.27 14.45 -2.02
CA GLU A 141 -6.51 15.16 -1.69
C GLU A 141 -7.71 14.64 -2.50
N SER A 142 -7.49 14.30 -3.76
CA SER A 142 -8.55 13.92 -4.72
C SER A 142 -8.70 12.41 -4.93
N VAL A 143 -8.27 11.56 -3.99
CA VAL A 143 -8.40 10.09 -4.12
C VAL A 143 -9.87 9.69 -4.29
N PRO A 144 -10.23 9.02 -5.41
CA PRO A 144 -11.61 8.63 -5.68
C PRO A 144 -12.23 7.74 -4.59
N ALA A 145 -13.56 7.82 -4.46
CA ALA A 145 -14.30 7.02 -3.47
C ALA A 145 -14.21 5.51 -3.71
N GLU A 146 -14.00 5.08 -4.96
CA GLU A 146 -13.77 3.68 -5.33
C GLU A 146 -12.55 3.03 -4.67
N PHE A 147 -11.65 3.83 -4.11
CA PHE A 147 -10.49 3.36 -3.35
C PHE A 147 -10.72 3.29 -1.82
N SER A 148 -11.97 3.17 -1.37
CA SER A 148 -12.30 3.04 0.06
C SER A 148 -12.27 1.61 0.59
N ASP A 149 -11.94 0.62 -0.24
CA ASP A 149 -11.85 -0.79 0.11
C ASP A 149 -10.76 -1.52 -0.69
N LEU A 150 -10.61 -2.81 -0.42
CA LEU A 150 -9.67 -3.71 -1.09
C LEU A 150 -10.30 -4.51 -2.25
N SER A 151 -11.48 -4.14 -2.70
CA SER A 151 -12.18 -4.83 -3.80
C SER A 151 -11.56 -4.55 -5.18
#